data_a1b47b912dec36e420b8c348d46c248c
#
_entry.id   a1b47b912dec36e420b8c348d46c248c
#
_cell.length_a   1.000
_cell.length_b   1.000
_cell.length_c   1.000
_cell.angle_alpha   90.00
_cell.angle_beta   90.00
_cell.angle_gamma   90.00
#
_symmetry.space_group_name_H-M   'P 1'
#
loop_
_entity.id
_entity.type
_entity.pdbx_description
1 polymer ?
#
loop_
_entity_poly.entity_id
_entity_poly.type
_entity_poly.pdbx_seq_one_letter_code
_entity_poly.pdbx_strand_id
1 'polypeptide(L)'
;MELFKPNNPEYRELYSHYPDTQEDLVSLLENTLRIDKNKLISEEERLKNIEWKELECTFFLVPKGTPRPRAGGGHFYVKGAAQMKKTFKKFLSDYGIICTRCDLTLITYQPTPINSMTNIEILLAEKGLIRPISTPDFDNLAKTYTDALQGVILLNDNIINPGRVEKYYSIKPRIKILLRYQETFDCKYNERKTLNSIGYKNIFEGGNTDG
;
A
#
# COMPACT_ATOMS: atom_id res chain seq x y z
N MET A 1 -11.71 -16.89 -20.32
CA MET A 1 -11.73 -15.94 -19.20
C MET A 1 -13.17 -15.90 -18.70
N GLU A 2 -13.44 -16.43 -17.50
CA GLU A 2 -14.79 -16.35 -16.93
C GLU A 2 -15.06 -14.91 -16.53
N LEU A 3 -16.12 -14.33 -17.09
CA LEU A 3 -16.57 -13.00 -16.70
C LEU A 3 -17.20 -13.06 -15.31
N PHE A 4 -16.82 -12.14 -14.44
CA PHE A 4 -17.45 -12.01 -13.13
C PHE A 4 -18.96 -11.81 -13.30
N LYS A 5 -19.76 -12.67 -12.66
CA LYS A 5 -21.23 -12.57 -12.68
C LYS A 5 -21.69 -12.18 -11.29
N PRO A 6 -22.21 -10.96 -11.09
CA PRO A 6 -22.72 -10.54 -9.79
C PRO A 6 -23.96 -11.36 -9.43
N ASN A 7 -24.12 -11.66 -8.14
CA ASN A 7 -25.27 -12.38 -7.63
C ASN A 7 -26.57 -11.56 -7.69
N ASN A 8 -26.47 -10.23 -7.67
CA ASN A 8 -27.63 -9.35 -7.78
C ASN A 8 -28.04 -9.17 -9.25
N PRO A 9 -29.31 -9.50 -9.61
CA PRO A 9 -29.82 -9.40 -11.00
C PRO A 9 -29.71 -7.99 -11.60
N GLU A 10 -29.90 -6.93 -10.81
CA GLU A 10 -29.80 -5.54 -11.25
C GLU A 10 -28.43 -5.18 -11.81
N TYR A 11 -27.37 -5.86 -11.33
CA TYR A 11 -26.01 -5.64 -11.81
C TYR A 11 -25.63 -6.56 -12.99
N ARG A 12 -26.41 -7.61 -13.30
CA ARG A 12 -26.06 -8.55 -14.39
C ARG A 12 -26.08 -7.85 -15.74
N GLU A 13 -27.04 -6.98 -15.96
CA GLU A 13 -27.16 -6.22 -17.20
C GLU A 13 -26.01 -5.21 -17.34
N LEU A 14 -25.63 -4.54 -16.25
CA LEU A 14 -24.49 -3.64 -16.22
C LEU A 14 -23.17 -4.34 -16.57
N TYR A 15 -22.97 -5.59 -16.12
CA TYR A 15 -21.76 -6.36 -16.42
C TYR A 15 -21.73 -6.95 -17.84
N SER A 16 -22.84 -6.94 -18.56
CA SER A 16 -22.88 -7.35 -19.97
C SER A 16 -22.48 -6.21 -20.93
N HIS A 17 -22.51 -4.97 -20.47
CA HIS A 17 -22.06 -3.79 -21.20
C HIS A 17 -20.65 -3.43 -20.76
N TYR A 18 -19.75 -3.26 -21.74
CA TYR A 18 -18.41 -2.71 -21.53
C TYR A 18 -18.39 -1.31 -22.13
N PRO A 19 -18.64 -0.26 -21.32
CA PRO A 19 -18.51 1.10 -21.78
C PRO A 19 -17.05 1.37 -22.15
N ASP A 20 -16.83 2.21 -23.15
CA ASP A 20 -15.49 2.49 -23.68
C ASP A 20 -14.66 3.33 -22.68
N THR A 21 -15.31 4.08 -21.83
CA THR A 21 -14.66 4.95 -20.84
C THR A 21 -15.21 4.74 -19.41
N GLN A 22 -14.45 5.19 -18.42
CA GLN A 22 -14.89 5.20 -17.02
C GLN A 22 -16.08 6.16 -16.82
N GLU A 23 -16.12 7.27 -17.54
CA GLU A 23 -17.20 8.26 -17.50
C GLU A 23 -18.51 7.68 -18.00
N ASP A 24 -18.46 6.87 -19.07
CA ASP A 24 -19.65 6.19 -19.60
C ASP A 24 -20.19 5.17 -18.59
N LEU A 25 -19.28 4.45 -17.90
CA LEU A 25 -19.68 3.52 -16.84
C LEU A 25 -20.34 4.26 -15.67
N VAL A 26 -19.78 5.38 -15.22
CA VAL A 26 -20.38 6.20 -14.15
C VAL A 26 -21.77 6.69 -14.57
N SER A 27 -21.92 7.22 -15.80
CA SER A 27 -23.20 7.68 -16.33
C SER A 27 -24.24 6.55 -16.42
N LEU A 28 -23.81 5.36 -16.84
CA LEU A 28 -24.67 4.17 -16.87
C LEU A 28 -25.14 3.79 -15.46
N LEU A 29 -24.24 3.80 -14.48
CA LEU A 29 -24.58 3.51 -13.08
C LEU A 29 -25.54 4.53 -12.49
N GLU A 30 -25.33 5.83 -12.73
CA GLU A 30 -26.22 6.89 -12.26
C GLU A 30 -27.65 6.76 -12.84
N ASN A 31 -27.76 6.33 -14.10
CA ASN A 31 -29.06 6.13 -14.76
C ASN A 31 -29.76 4.84 -14.32
N THR A 32 -29.00 3.80 -13.99
CA THR A 32 -29.54 2.46 -13.64
C THR A 32 -29.85 2.34 -12.15
N LEU A 33 -28.98 2.87 -11.30
CA LEU A 33 -29.18 2.86 -9.87
C LEU A 33 -30.03 4.06 -9.44
N ARG A 34 -31.12 3.82 -8.74
CA ARG A 34 -31.99 4.89 -8.20
C ARG A 34 -31.25 5.61 -7.07
N ILE A 35 -30.34 6.52 -7.43
CA ILE A 35 -29.48 7.23 -6.51
C ILE A 35 -30.16 8.53 -6.03
N ASP A 36 -30.17 8.73 -4.73
CA ASP A 36 -30.49 10.03 -4.15
C ASP A 36 -29.34 11.02 -4.42
N LYS A 37 -29.58 11.97 -5.31
CA LYS A 37 -28.56 12.94 -5.75
C LYS A 37 -28.04 13.82 -4.61
N ASN A 38 -28.88 14.19 -3.66
CA ASN A 38 -28.45 15.01 -2.52
C ASN A 38 -27.51 14.23 -1.60
N LYS A 39 -27.82 12.96 -1.38
CA LYS A 39 -26.97 12.07 -0.61
C LYS A 39 -25.65 11.78 -1.34
N LEU A 40 -25.67 11.61 -2.67
CA LEU A 40 -24.44 11.43 -3.46
C LEU A 40 -23.52 12.64 -3.32
N ILE A 41 -24.04 13.86 -3.49
CA ILE A 41 -23.27 15.10 -3.36
C ILE A 41 -22.67 15.22 -1.95
N SER A 42 -23.46 14.95 -0.91
CA SER A 42 -22.98 14.99 0.48
C SER A 42 -21.85 13.99 0.74
N GLU A 43 -21.96 12.75 0.20
CA GLU A 43 -20.91 11.74 0.35
C GLU A 43 -19.66 12.09 -0.47
N GLU A 44 -19.80 12.65 -1.66
CA GLU A 44 -18.65 13.16 -2.43
C GLU A 44 -17.90 14.26 -1.70
N GLU A 45 -18.60 15.21 -1.11
CA GLU A 45 -17.99 16.26 -0.30
C GLU A 45 -17.29 15.69 0.93
N ARG A 46 -17.93 14.76 1.62
CA ARG A 46 -17.31 14.06 2.74
C ARG A 46 -16.01 13.36 2.33
N LEU A 47 -16.01 12.63 1.21
CA LEU A 47 -14.83 11.90 0.73
C LEU A 47 -13.71 12.84 0.29
N LYS A 48 -14.04 13.99 -0.33
CA LYS A 48 -13.05 15.02 -0.72
C LYS A 48 -12.40 15.69 0.50
N ASN A 49 -13.11 15.74 1.62
CA ASN A 49 -12.69 16.39 2.86
C ASN A 49 -12.12 15.42 3.91
N ILE A 50 -11.92 14.14 3.57
CA ILE A 50 -11.22 13.22 4.47
C ILE A 50 -9.81 13.76 4.74
N GLU A 51 -9.47 13.91 6.01
CA GLU A 51 -8.14 14.35 6.43
C GLU A 51 -7.11 13.25 6.13
N TRP A 52 -5.95 13.68 5.63
CA TRP A 52 -4.81 12.82 5.38
C TRP A 52 -3.68 13.17 6.33
N LYS A 53 -3.11 12.15 6.92
CA LYS A 53 -1.89 12.25 7.74
C LYS A 53 -0.70 11.74 6.97
N GLU A 54 0.46 12.29 7.28
CA GLU A 54 1.72 11.93 6.64
C GLU A 54 2.74 11.49 7.68
N LEU A 55 3.51 10.48 7.31
CA LEU A 55 4.63 9.99 8.08
C LEU A 55 5.82 9.78 7.14
N GLU A 56 6.94 10.39 7.46
CA GLU A 56 8.20 10.19 6.77
C GLU A 56 9.24 9.59 7.71
N CYS A 57 9.89 8.52 7.27
CA CYS A 57 10.96 7.87 8.01
C CYS A 57 12.16 7.60 7.11
N THR A 58 13.36 7.80 7.63
CA THR A 58 14.60 7.45 6.93
C THR A 58 15.44 6.51 7.79
N PHE A 59 15.85 5.39 7.21
CA PHE A 59 16.69 4.37 7.86
C PHE A 59 18.02 4.25 7.10
N PHE A 60 19.11 4.52 7.77
CA PHE A 60 20.46 4.39 7.19
C PHE A 60 20.89 2.93 7.17
N LEU A 61 20.35 2.19 6.23
CA LEU A 61 20.57 0.77 5.99
C LEU A 61 20.83 0.57 4.50
N VAL A 62 21.66 -0.42 4.16
CA VAL A 62 21.82 -0.84 2.76
C VAL A 62 20.53 -1.53 2.30
N PRO A 63 19.83 -1.00 1.26
CA PRO A 63 18.61 -1.61 0.77
C PRO A 63 18.88 -3.02 0.25
N LYS A 64 18.06 -3.98 0.67
CA LYS A 64 18.14 -5.38 0.25
C LYS A 64 16.75 -5.88 -0.10
N GLY A 65 16.66 -6.67 -1.16
CA GLY A 65 15.49 -7.50 -1.43
C GLY A 65 15.55 -8.81 -0.64
N THR A 66 14.40 -9.37 -0.33
CA THR A 66 14.33 -10.72 0.25
C THR A 66 14.68 -11.76 -0.81
N PRO A 67 15.62 -12.67 -0.58
CA PRO A 67 15.89 -13.77 -1.50
C PRO A 67 14.60 -14.57 -1.74
N ARG A 68 14.27 -14.81 -3.01
CA ARG A 68 13.13 -15.69 -3.35
C ARG A 68 13.45 -17.12 -2.90
N PRO A 69 12.48 -17.87 -2.31
CA PRO A 69 12.66 -19.28 -2.03
C PRO A 69 12.96 -20.00 -3.35
N ARG A 70 14.05 -20.72 -3.42
CA ARG A 70 14.31 -21.63 -4.54
C ARG A 70 13.50 -22.90 -4.31
N ALA A 71 12.89 -23.45 -5.35
CA ALA A 71 12.18 -24.73 -5.29
C ALA A 71 13.15 -25.84 -4.85
N GLY A 72 12.91 -26.42 -3.67
CA GLY A 72 13.77 -27.42 -3.07
C GLY A 72 13.68 -27.45 -1.56
N GLY A 73 12.50 -27.73 -1.01
CA GLY A 73 12.26 -28.20 0.35
C GLY A 73 12.73 -27.30 1.48
N GLY A 74 11.80 -26.59 2.12
CA GLY A 74 12.00 -25.94 3.40
C GLY A 74 11.58 -24.46 3.40
N HIS A 75 10.83 -24.07 4.42
CA HIS A 75 10.52 -22.67 4.69
C HIS A 75 11.78 -21.91 5.10
N PHE A 76 12.42 -21.21 4.19
CA PHE A 76 13.54 -20.34 4.53
C PHE A 76 13.01 -19.01 5.06
N TYR A 77 12.98 -18.87 6.38
CA TYR A 77 12.90 -17.56 7.02
C TYR A 77 14.16 -16.76 6.69
N VAL A 78 14.04 -15.74 5.89
CA VAL A 78 15.18 -14.87 5.55
C VAL A 78 15.50 -14.02 6.78
N LYS A 79 16.62 -14.31 7.42
CA LYS A 79 17.09 -13.58 8.61
C LYS A 79 17.07 -12.04 8.46
N GLY A 80 17.27 -11.53 7.24
CA GLY A 80 17.27 -10.10 6.94
C GLY A 80 15.91 -9.39 7.13
N ALA A 81 14.80 -10.00 6.71
CA ALA A 81 13.47 -9.41 6.86
C ALA A 81 13.04 -9.32 8.34
N ALA A 82 13.35 -10.34 9.14
CA ALA A 82 13.09 -10.34 10.57
C ALA A 82 13.88 -9.25 11.31
N GLN A 83 15.15 -9.05 10.92
CA GLN A 83 15.98 -8.00 11.50
C GLN A 83 15.46 -6.60 11.13
N MET A 84 15.03 -6.42 9.89
CA MET A 84 14.43 -5.17 9.40
C MET A 84 13.14 -4.85 10.13
N LYS A 85 12.26 -5.85 10.31
CA LYS A 85 11.02 -5.71 11.08
C LYS A 85 11.29 -5.29 12.53
N LYS A 86 12.32 -5.85 13.18
CA LYS A 86 12.74 -5.43 14.53
C LYS A 86 13.20 -3.97 14.55
N THR A 87 13.96 -3.55 13.54
CA THR A 87 14.41 -2.17 13.41
C THR A 87 13.22 -1.23 13.24
N PHE A 88 12.30 -1.53 12.32
CA PHE A 88 11.10 -0.71 12.11
C PHE A 88 10.23 -0.65 13.36
N LYS A 89 10.01 -1.77 14.03
CA LYS A 89 9.26 -1.81 15.28
C LYS A 89 9.83 -0.87 16.33
N LYS A 90 11.15 -0.83 16.47
CA LYS A 90 11.82 0.06 17.44
C LYS A 90 11.54 1.54 17.19
N PHE A 91 11.40 1.95 15.92
CA PHE A 91 11.25 3.37 15.56
C PHE A 91 9.82 3.78 15.24
N LEU A 92 8.93 2.83 14.91
CA LEU A 92 7.60 3.12 14.41
C LEU A 92 6.46 2.67 15.34
N SER A 93 6.76 1.93 16.42
CA SER A 93 5.71 1.39 17.32
C SER A 93 4.84 2.46 17.98
N ASP A 94 5.36 3.66 18.15
CA ASP A 94 4.65 4.74 18.85
C ASP A 94 3.61 5.46 17.96
N TYR A 95 3.62 5.20 16.64
CA TYR A 95 2.69 5.81 15.70
C TYR A 95 1.33 5.10 15.59
N GLY A 96 1.19 3.93 16.22
CA GLY A 96 -0.01 3.10 16.09
C GLY A 96 -0.08 2.37 14.73
N ILE A 97 -1.16 1.59 14.55
CA ILE A 97 -1.37 0.79 13.33
C ILE A 97 -2.31 1.52 12.38
N ILE A 98 -1.85 1.79 11.17
CA ILE A 98 -2.67 2.33 10.09
C ILE A 98 -3.58 1.22 9.56
N CYS A 99 -4.87 1.46 9.58
CA CYS A 99 -5.93 0.51 9.15
C CYS A 99 -6.71 1.01 7.94
N THR A 100 -6.57 2.28 7.59
CA THR A 100 -7.27 2.96 6.51
C THR A 100 -6.44 2.94 5.23
N ARG A 101 -7.01 3.43 4.12
CA ARG A 101 -6.30 3.59 2.86
C ARG A 101 -5.00 4.36 3.07
N CYS A 102 -3.91 3.83 2.53
CA CYS A 102 -2.57 4.37 2.67
C CYS A 102 -1.87 4.46 1.31
N ASP A 103 -1.31 5.62 0.99
CA ASP A 103 -0.38 5.80 -0.12
C ASP A 103 1.04 5.52 0.41
N LEU A 104 1.74 4.57 -0.20
CA LEU A 104 3.12 4.24 0.17
C LEU A 104 4.08 4.68 -0.93
N THR A 105 5.09 5.48 -0.58
CA THR A 105 6.27 5.67 -1.43
C THR A 105 7.50 5.15 -0.72
N LEU A 106 8.12 4.14 -1.32
CA LEU A 106 9.37 3.55 -0.88
C LEU A 106 10.50 4.05 -1.77
N ILE A 107 11.45 4.80 -1.21
CA ILE A 107 12.63 5.27 -1.91
C ILE A 107 13.85 4.54 -1.36
N THR A 108 14.56 3.83 -2.22
CA THR A 108 15.77 3.09 -1.84
C THR A 108 17.00 3.72 -2.49
N TYR A 109 17.99 4.02 -1.69
CA TYR A 109 19.27 4.55 -2.12
C TYR A 109 20.30 3.42 -2.06
N GLN A 110 20.57 2.82 -3.21
CA GLN A 110 21.53 1.72 -3.36
C GLN A 110 22.97 2.25 -3.26
N PRO A 111 23.92 1.46 -2.76
CA PRO A 111 25.33 1.86 -2.76
C PRO A 111 25.79 2.21 -4.18
N THR A 112 26.40 3.39 -4.34
CA THR A 112 27.02 3.77 -5.61
C THR A 112 28.22 2.88 -5.87
N PRO A 113 28.34 2.24 -7.07
CA PRO A 113 29.48 1.40 -7.41
C PRO A 113 30.72 2.24 -7.77
N ILE A 114 31.31 2.88 -6.76
CA ILE A 114 32.38 3.87 -6.91
C ILE A 114 33.62 3.35 -7.64
N ASN A 115 33.88 2.04 -7.56
CA ASN A 115 35.02 1.42 -8.26
C ASN A 115 34.78 1.18 -9.75
N SER A 116 33.54 1.36 -10.22
CA SER A 116 33.13 1.07 -11.60
C SER A 116 32.57 2.32 -12.32
N MET A 117 32.42 3.42 -11.63
CA MET A 117 31.92 4.69 -12.16
C MET A 117 33.01 5.74 -12.15
N THR A 118 32.99 6.61 -13.14
CA THR A 118 33.80 7.83 -13.16
C THR A 118 33.29 8.84 -12.12
N ASN A 119 34.13 9.80 -11.74
CA ASN A 119 33.71 10.84 -10.77
C ASN A 119 32.49 11.65 -11.26
N ILE A 120 32.39 11.87 -12.60
CA ILE A 120 31.22 12.53 -13.19
C ILE A 120 29.97 11.68 -13.03
N GLU A 121 30.04 10.39 -13.33
CA GLU A 121 28.91 9.46 -13.17
C GLU A 121 28.48 9.32 -11.70
N ILE A 122 29.42 9.28 -10.76
CA ILE A 122 29.12 9.29 -9.33
C ILE A 122 28.32 10.54 -8.94
N LEU A 123 28.76 11.72 -9.41
CA LEU A 123 28.05 12.97 -9.15
C LEU A 123 26.65 12.99 -9.78
N LEU A 124 26.51 12.51 -11.01
CA LEU A 124 25.22 12.40 -11.70
C LEU A 124 24.30 11.39 -11.05
N ALA A 125 24.84 10.29 -10.51
CA ALA A 125 24.11 9.31 -9.75
C ALA A 125 23.58 9.91 -8.43
N GLU A 126 24.39 10.65 -7.70
CA GLU A 126 23.97 11.34 -6.47
C GLU A 126 22.90 12.42 -6.73
N LYS A 127 22.94 13.07 -7.91
CA LYS A 127 21.89 13.99 -8.39
C LYS A 127 20.60 13.26 -8.84
N GLY A 128 20.59 11.91 -8.86
CA GLY A 128 19.45 11.09 -9.28
C GLY A 128 19.24 11.03 -10.81
N LEU A 129 20.20 11.49 -11.61
CA LEU A 129 20.16 11.43 -13.07
C LEU A 129 20.58 10.07 -13.61
N ILE A 130 21.48 9.37 -12.91
CA ILE A 130 21.83 7.97 -13.16
C ILE A 130 21.19 7.11 -12.09
N ARG A 131 20.42 6.10 -12.49
CA ARG A 131 19.63 5.25 -11.61
C ARG A 131 20.00 3.78 -11.67
N PRO A 132 19.84 3.00 -10.56
CA PRO A 132 20.07 1.56 -10.57
C PRO A 132 19.06 0.83 -11.47
N ILE A 133 19.57 0.03 -12.42
CA ILE A 133 18.78 -0.88 -13.26
C ILE A 133 19.00 -2.35 -12.89
N SER A 134 19.88 -2.63 -11.92
CA SER A 134 20.19 -3.97 -11.41
C SER A 134 19.34 -4.34 -10.20
N THR A 135 19.53 -5.56 -9.71
CA THR A 135 18.90 -6.05 -8.46
C THR A 135 19.23 -5.13 -7.26
N PRO A 136 18.33 -5.05 -6.26
CA PRO A 136 17.05 -5.75 -6.13
C PRO A 136 15.97 -5.25 -7.10
N ASP A 137 15.07 -6.17 -7.52
CA ASP A 137 13.97 -5.88 -8.42
C ASP A 137 12.89 -5.06 -7.71
N PHE A 138 12.05 -4.38 -8.50
CA PHE A 138 10.95 -3.53 -8.03
C PHE A 138 10.00 -4.29 -7.07
N ASP A 139 9.46 -5.42 -7.53
CA ASP A 139 8.52 -6.24 -6.77
C ASP A 139 9.14 -6.80 -5.49
N ASN A 140 10.41 -7.19 -5.55
CA ASN A 140 11.13 -7.72 -4.42
C ASN A 140 11.40 -6.66 -3.34
N LEU A 141 11.69 -5.42 -3.74
CA LEU A 141 11.79 -4.29 -2.80
C LEU A 141 10.42 -3.99 -2.19
N ALA A 142 9.37 -3.82 -3.04
CA ALA A 142 8.02 -3.58 -2.57
C ALA A 142 7.62 -4.61 -1.50
N LYS A 143 7.69 -5.91 -1.85
CA LYS A 143 7.33 -7.00 -0.95
C LYS A 143 8.15 -7.00 0.34
N THR A 144 9.48 -6.88 0.24
CA THR A 144 10.36 -6.91 1.41
C THR A 144 10.00 -5.86 2.45
N TYR A 145 9.74 -4.64 2.00
CA TYR A 145 9.49 -3.52 2.92
C TYR A 145 8.04 -3.48 3.39
N THR A 146 7.06 -3.86 2.56
CA THR A 146 5.67 -3.98 3.02
C THR A 146 5.51 -5.09 4.05
N ASP A 147 6.12 -6.27 3.84
CA ASP A 147 6.14 -7.37 4.82
C ASP A 147 6.80 -6.94 6.14
N ALA A 148 7.85 -6.10 6.07
CA ALA A 148 8.51 -5.60 7.28
C ALA A 148 7.69 -4.53 8.03
N LEU A 149 6.88 -3.74 7.33
CA LEU A 149 5.98 -2.73 7.91
C LEU A 149 4.67 -3.34 8.43
N GLN A 150 4.26 -4.48 7.88
CA GLN A 150 3.02 -5.16 8.28
C GLN A 150 3.06 -5.61 9.74
N GLY A 151 2.05 -5.22 10.51
CA GLY A 151 1.98 -5.46 11.96
C GLY A 151 2.98 -4.64 12.78
N VAL A 152 3.61 -3.62 12.17
CA VAL A 152 4.42 -2.61 12.85
C VAL A 152 3.74 -1.26 12.78
N ILE A 153 3.42 -0.80 11.57
CA ILE A 153 2.70 0.45 11.30
C ILE A 153 1.55 0.26 10.31
N LEU A 154 1.61 -0.73 9.43
CA LEU A 154 0.52 -1.10 8.53
C LEU A 154 -0.20 -2.33 9.08
N LEU A 155 -1.51 -2.31 9.09
CA LEU A 155 -2.30 -3.51 9.45
C LEU A 155 -2.00 -4.65 8.48
N ASN A 156 -2.10 -4.36 7.18
CA ASN A 156 -1.87 -5.30 6.09
C ASN A 156 -1.43 -4.50 4.86
N ASP A 157 -0.78 -5.15 3.88
CA ASP A 157 -0.36 -4.52 2.63
C ASP A 157 -1.53 -4.21 1.66
N ASN A 158 -2.68 -4.85 1.84
CA ASN A 158 -3.88 -4.59 1.03
C ASN A 158 -4.50 -3.20 1.22
N ILE A 159 -4.12 -2.46 2.26
CA ILE A 159 -4.54 -1.06 2.45
C ILE A 159 -3.73 -0.07 1.61
N ILE A 160 -2.63 -0.53 1.00
CA ILE A 160 -1.75 0.32 0.18
C ILE A 160 -2.40 0.55 -1.18
N ASN A 161 -2.77 1.81 -1.43
CA ASN A 161 -3.39 2.21 -2.70
C ASN A 161 -3.32 3.74 -2.89
N PRO A 162 -2.34 4.25 -3.68
CA PRO A 162 -1.33 3.52 -4.46
C PRO A 162 -0.06 3.16 -3.70
N GLY A 163 0.76 2.27 -4.30
CA GLY A 163 2.13 1.98 -3.89
C GLY A 163 3.14 2.38 -4.97
N ARG A 164 4.26 2.99 -4.55
CA ARG A 164 5.35 3.42 -5.43
C ARG A 164 6.69 2.99 -4.88
N VAL A 165 7.60 2.51 -5.74
CA VAL A 165 8.99 2.18 -5.40
C VAL A 165 9.92 2.94 -6.32
N GLU A 166 10.90 3.61 -5.73
CA GLU A 166 11.95 4.32 -6.45
C GLU A 166 13.32 3.81 -6.04
N LYS A 167 14.24 3.72 -7.01
CA LYS A 167 15.62 3.33 -6.78
C LYS A 167 16.55 4.45 -7.20
N TYR A 168 17.48 4.80 -6.34
CA TYR A 168 18.57 5.75 -6.58
C TYR A 168 19.90 5.12 -6.18
N TYR A 169 21.00 5.66 -6.70
CA TYR A 169 22.31 5.46 -6.12
C TYR A 169 22.61 6.53 -5.08
N SER A 170 23.37 6.19 -4.06
CA SER A 170 23.94 7.14 -3.13
C SER A 170 25.19 6.59 -2.45
N ILE A 171 26.16 7.46 -2.17
CA ILE A 171 27.33 7.16 -1.33
C ILE A 171 26.91 6.94 0.14
N LYS A 172 25.71 7.38 0.52
CA LYS A 172 25.08 7.12 1.82
C LYS A 172 23.81 6.26 1.64
N PRO A 173 23.96 4.93 1.55
CA PRO A 173 22.83 4.02 1.37
C PRO A 173 21.78 4.20 2.47
N ARG A 174 20.52 4.25 2.08
CA ARG A 174 19.40 4.44 3.00
C ARG A 174 18.08 4.02 2.39
N ILE A 175 17.09 3.90 3.23
CA ILE A 175 15.71 3.62 2.86
C ILE A 175 14.87 4.77 3.41
N LYS A 176 14.09 5.40 2.54
CA LYS A 176 13.12 6.41 2.92
C LYS A 176 11.73 5.87 2.65
N ILE A 177 10.87 5.96 3.65
CA ILE A 177 9.49 5.50 3.63
C ILE A 177 8.60 6.73 3.84
N LEU A 178 7.72 6.98 2.89
CA LEU A 178 6.70 8.00 3.01
C LEU A 178 5.35 7.29 3.01
N LEU A 179 4.56 7.53 4.05
CA LEU A 179 3.20 7.05 4.19
C LEU A 179 2.29 8.26 4.25
N ARG A 180 1.24 8.24 3.44
CA ARG A 180 0.14 9.19 3.51
C ARG A 180 -1.14 8.39 3.65
N TYR A 181 -1.88 8.58 4.71
CA TYR A 181 -3.03 7.73 5.03
C TYR A 181 -4.22 8.55 5.49
N GLN A 182 -5.41 8.03 5.20
CA GLN A 182 -6.66 8.66 5.62
C GLN A 182 -6.86 8.51 7.13
N GLU A 183 -7.36 9.55 7.79
CA GLU A 183 -7.67 9.47 9.22
C GLU A 183 -8.90 8.60 9.50
N THR A 184 -9.84 8.57 8.57
CA THR A 184 -11.07 7.78 8.69
C THR A 184 -11.27 6.90 7.45
N PHE A 185 -12.13 5.88 7.58
CA PHE A 185 -12.49 5.05 6.44
C PHE A 185 -13.32 5.82 5.41
N ASP A 186 -13.06 5.55 4.15
CA ASP A 186 -13.81 6.08 3.02
C ASP A 186 -15.25 5.56 2.96
N CYS A 187 -15.48 4.28 3.32
CA CYS A 187 -16.82 3.72 3.36
C CYS A 187 -16.97 2.61 4.43
N LYS A 188 -18.22 2.37 4.83
CA LYS A 188 -18.56 1.32 5.80
C LYS A 188 -18.18 -0.09 5.35
N TYR A 189 -18.12 -0.34 4.05
CA TYR A 189 -17.68 -1.63 3.54
C TYR A 189 -16.20 -1.88 3.85
N ASN A 190 -15.33 -0.90 3.59
CA ASN A 190 -13.89 -1.00 3.87
C ASN A 190 -13.62 -1.08 5.37
N GLU A 191 -14.31 -0.27 6.17
CA GLU A 191 -14.26 -0.35 7.64
C GLU A 191 -14.59 -1.77 8.12
N ARG A 192 -15.75 -2.31 7.75
CA ARG A 192 -16.18 -3.65 8.15
C ARG A 192 -15.22 -4.75 7.68
N LYS A 193 -14.71 -4.66 6.44
CA LYS A 193 -13.73 -5.62 5.91
C LYS A 193 -12.43 -5.61 6.71
N THR A 194 -11.95 -4.44 7.05
CA THR A 194 -10.71 -4.27 7.84
C THR A 194 -10.90 -4.78 9.26
N LEU A 195 -11.97 -4.38 9.95
CA LEU A 195 -12.27 -4.81 11.32
C LEU A 195 -12.47 -6.33 11.41
N ASN A 196 -13.13 -6.94 10.44
CA ASN A 196 -13.27 -8.40 10.38
C ASN A 196 -11.92 -9.11 10.21
N SER A 197 -10.96 -8.52 9.48
CA SER A 197 -9.64 -9.13 9.26
C SER A 197 -8.79 -9.20 10.54
N ILE A 198 -9.02 -8.30 11.49
CA ILE A 198 -8.32 -8.27 12.78
C ILE A 198 -9.08 -8.99 13.91
N GLY A 199 -10.14 -9.73 13.58
CA GLY A 199 -10.90 -10.50 14.56
C GLY A 199 -11.83 -9.67 15.46
N TYR A 200 -12.09 -8.42 15.11
CA TYR A 200 -13.00 -7.52 15.84
C TYR A 200 -14.50 -7.90 15.69
N LYS A 201 -14.78 -9.18 15.47
CA LYS A 201 -16.15 -9.66 15.25
C LYS A 201 -17.10 -9.47 16.43
N ASN A 202 -16.64 -9.14 17.65
CA ASN A 202 -17.45 -9.26 18.85
C ASN A 202 -17.50 -8.07 19.80
N ILE A 203 -17.05 -6.88 19.42
CA ILE A 203 -17.10 -5.74 20.37
C ILE A 203 -18.34 -4.85 20.18
N PHE A 204 -18.97 -4.86 19.00
CA PHE A 204 -20.13 -4.00 18.73
C PHE A 204 -21.49 -4.73 18.59
N GLU A 205 -21.54 -6.05 18.59
CA GLU A 205 -22.81 -6.82 18.60
C GLU A 205 -23.27 -7.27 20.00
N GLY A 206 -22.55 -6.89 21.05
CA GLY A 206 -22.83 -7.27 22.43
C GLY A 206 -23.70 -6.31 23.22
N GLY A 207 -24.49 -5.47 22.57
CA GLY A 207 -25.30 -4.46 23.25
C GLY A 207 -26.77 -4.46 22.82
N ASN A 208 -27.48 -5.60 22.89
CA ASN A 208 -28.93 -5.64 23.03
C ASN A 208 -29.44 -7.09 23.11
N THR A 209 -29.25 -7.70 24.27
CA THR A 209 -30.14 -8.74 24.77
C THR A 209 -30.20 -8.55 26.27
N ASP A 210 -31.14 -7.71 26.69
CA ASP A 210 -31.87 -7.89 27.95
C ASP A 210 -32.92 -6.78 28.08
N GLY A 211 -34.20 -7.18 28.04
CA GLY A 211 -35.33 -6.31 28.30
C GLY A 211 -36.60 -6.82 27.66
#